data_bc7962f8d9e0d6a1baff72d91aab3a99
#
_entry.id   bc7962f8d9e0d6a1baff72d91aab3a99
#
_cell.length_a   1.000
_cell.length_b   1.000
_cell.length_c   1.000
_cell.angle_alpha   90.00
_cell.angle_beta   90.00
_cell.angle_gamma   90.00
#
_symmetry.space_group_name_H-M   'P 1'
#
loop_
_entity.id
_entity.type
_entity.pdbx_description
1 polymer ?
#
loop_
_entity_poly.entity_id
_entity_poly.type
_entity_poly.pdbx_seq_one_letter_code
_entity_poly.pdbx_strand_id
1 'polypeptide(L)'
;MSSIYLDHAATTPMVEEALIAMTAQLARLGNPSSLHTHGRATRKTLEDAREVIAKEVGCLPSEVIFTASGTEANNTALKGLYWQGRDKGKRVVVISAIEHHAILDPAHWLEVHEAAEIIQIPVNANGVIDIEFLTQLVATRGDEIAVISVMHANNETGVIQPIAKVVEIAGEIPVHTDAAQSFKKVPLSFADLGVYAMSLSAHKVGGPLGIGALILRRAVEIPALLHGGGQEREIRSGTLNAPAIVAFAAAAKSKYYDAKNVSGLRDSFIAGITSALPEVIINGVQSDRLPGIVNVTFPGTQSDTLLLLMDAQHISCSTGSACSAGVHEASHVLLAMGHSEVSAQSSLRFSFGATSTHADVDFAVSVLPDVIIRGRAANLS
;
A
#
# COMPACT_ATOMS: atom_id res chain seq x y z
N MET A 1 -5.37 -4.73 30.96
CA MET A 1 -6.26 -4.96 29.81
C MET A 1 -5.40 -5.32 28.63
N SER A 2 -5.82 -6.24 27.74
CA SER A 2 -5.12 -6.52 26.50
C SER A 2 -5.21 -5.30 25.59
N SER A 3 -4.12 -4.92 24.93
CA SER A 3 -4.12 -3.83 23.95
C SER A 3 -4.96 -4.23 22.72
N ILE A 4 -5.79 -3.31 22.25
CA ILE A 4 -6.61 -3.47 21.04
C ILE A 4 -5.85 -2.86 19.86
N TYR A 5 -5.63 -3.66 18.80
CA TYR A 5 -4.87 -3.24 17.65
C TYR A 5 -5.79 -2.98 16.45
N LEU A 6 -5.98 -1.70 16.11
CA LEU A 6 -6.80 -1.22 14.99
C LEU A 6 -5.94 -0.45 13.97
N ASP A 7 -4.69 -0.88 13.76
CA ASP A 7 -3.77 -0.27 12.79
C ASP A 7 -3.16 -1.29 11.81
N HIS A 8 -3.97 -2.23 11.35
CA HIS A 8 -3.56 -3.27 10.39
C HIS A 8 -3.15 -2.73 9.01
N ALA A 9 -3.51 -1.48 8.68
CA ALA A 9 -3.02 -0.83 7.46
C ALA A 9 -1.56 -0.36 7.58
N ALA A 10 -1.06 -0.09 8.80
CA ALA A 10 0.36 0.20 9.03
C ALA A 10 1.20 -1.08 8.97
N THR A 11 0.81 -2.11 9.69
CA THR A 11 1.38 -3.46 9.63
C THR A 11 0.37 -4.45 10.22
N THR A 12 0.53 -5.76 9.93
CA THR A 12 -0.32 -6.78 10.55
C THR A 12 0.56 -7.87 11.17
N PRO A 13 0.11 -8.54 12.24
CA PRO A 13 0.89 -9.63 12.84
C PRO A 13 1.29 -10.68 11.80
N MET A 14 2.51 -11.20 11.94
CA MET A 14 2.98 -12.27 11.06
C MET A 14 2.17 -13.54 11.33
N VAL A 15 1.70 -14.18 10.24
CA VAL A 15 0.94 -15.44 10.36
C VAL A 15 1.86 -16.58 10.77
N GLU A 16 1.30 -17.57 11.46
CA GLU A 16 2.07 -18.68 12.01
C GLU A 16 2.83 -19.46 10.92
N GLU A 17 2.21 -19.68 9.76
CA GLU A 17 2.83 -20.36 8.63
C GLU A 17 4.07 -19.61 8.11
N ALA A 18 4.03 -18.28 8.11
CA ALA A 18 5.16 -17.44 7.71
C ALA A 18 6.29 -17.52 8.75
N LEU A 19 5.96 -17.49 10.04
CA LEU A 19 6.94 -17.62 11.13
C LEU A 19 7.65 -18.99 11.09
N ILE A 20 6.89 -20.07 10.91
CA ILE A 20 7.43 -21.43 10.78
C ILE A 20 8.36 -21.53 9.56
N ALA A 21 7.91 -21.04 8.39
CA ALA A 21 8.70 -21.09 7.16
C ALA A 21 10.00 -20.29 7.29
N MET A 22 9.95 -19.10 7.89
CA MET A 22 11.10 -18.23 8.14
C MET A 22 12.12 -18.91 9.05
N THR A 23 11.66 -19.41 10.19
CA THR A 23 12.51 -20.06 11.19
C THR A 23 13.19 -21.31 10.63
N ALA A 24 12.45 -22.13 9.88
CA ALA A 24 12.99 -23.31 9.22
C ALA A 24 14.08 -22.95 8.19
N GLN A 25 13.91 -21.86 7.45
CA GLN A 25 14.90 -21.41 6.45
C GLN A 25 16.11 -20.73 7.09
N LEU A 26 15.97 -20.02 8.20
CA LEU A 26 17.08 -19.43 8.96
C LEU A 26 18.09 -20.49 9.43
N ALA A 27 17.63 -21.71 9.75
CA ALA A 27 18.48 -22.81 10.15
C ALA A 27 19.26 -23.47 8.99
N ARG A 28 19.01 -23.08 7.72
CA ARG A 28 19.63 -23.70 6.53
C ARG A 28 20.82 -22.88 6.05
N LEU A 29 21.89 -23.60 5.71
CA LEU A 29 23.07 -23.01 5.07
C LEU A 29 22.91 -23.05 3.55
N GLY A 30 23.16 -21.90 2.89
CA GLY A 30 23.25 -21.87 1.42
C GLY A 30 23.09 -20.45 0.87
N ASN A 31 24.01 -20.05 -0.03
CA ASN A 31 23.83 -18.87 -0.86
C ASN A 31 23.21 -19.34 -2.19
N PRO A 32 22.05 -18.78 -2.62
CA PRO A 32 21.35 -19.24 -3.83
C PRO A 32 22.14 -19.01 -5.13
N SER A 33 23.18 -18.17 -5.11
CA SER A 33 24.07 -17.97 -6.26
C SER A 33 25.18 -19.02 -6.37
N SER A 34 25.36 -19.87 -5.34
CA SER A 34 26.38 -20.89 -5.33
C SER A 34 25.97 -22.15 -6.10
N LEU A 35 26.91 -22.76 -6.83
CA LEU A 35 26.65 -23.93 -7.66
C LEU A 35 26.68 -25.28 -6.91
N HIS A 36 27.17 -25.30 -5.67
CA HIS A 36 27.21 -26.52 -4.84
C HIS A 36 25.82 -26.87 -4.26
N THR A 37 25.71 -28.05 -3.68
CA THR A 37 24.43 -28.64 -3.21
C THR A 37 23.63 -27.70 -2.30
N HIS A 38 24.26 -27.07 -1.31
CA HIS A 38 23.55 -26.14 -0.40
C HIS A 38 23.02 -24.91 -1.14
N GLY A 39 23.80 -24.33 -2.08
CA GLY A 39 23.36 -23.20 -2.89
C GLY A 39 22.18 -23.57 -3.79
N ARG A 40 22.26 -24.72 -4.49
CA ARG A 40 21.16 -25.19 -5.33
C ARG A 40 19.88 -25.48 -4.53
N ALA A 41 20.02 -26.03 -3.32
CA ALA A 41 18.87 -26.28 -2.44
C ALA A 41 18.17 -24.95 -2.05
N THR A 42 18.94 -23.92 -1.66
CA THR A 42 18.38 -22.59 -1.34
C THR A 42 17.76 -21.96 -2.58
N ARG A 43 18.41 -22.04 -3.75
CA ARG A 43 17.86 -21.54 -5.00
C ARG A 43 16.53 -22.18 -5.34
N LYS A 44 16.43 -23.51 -5.23
CA LYS A 44 15.15 -24.22 -5.42
C LYS A 44 14.05 -23.67 -4.49
N THR A 45 14.36 -23.51 -3.21
CA THR A 45 13.40 -22.94 -2.24
C THR A 45 12.93 -21.53 -2.63
N LEU A 46 13.80 -20.69 -3.18
CA LEU A 46 13.43 -19.37 -3.67
C LEU A 46 12.53 -19.43 -4.89
N GLU A 47 12.82 -20.32 -5.85
CA GLU A 47 11.97 -20.47 -7.04
C GLU A 47 10.60 -21.07 -6.65
N ASP A 48 10.54 -22.04 -5.73
CA ASP A 48 9.26 -22.54 -5.20
C ASP A 48 8.43 -21.41 -4.55
N ALA A 49 9.08 -20.50 -3.80
CA ALA A 49 8.43 -19.32 -3.21
C ALA A 49 7.96 -18.32 -4.29
N ARG A 50 8.76 -18.11 -5.33
CA ARG A 50 8.42 -17.25 -6.48
C ARG A 50 7.17 -17.77 -7.21
N GLU A 51 7.08 -19.06 -7.44
CA GLU A 51 5.91 -19.71 -8.04
C GLU A 51 4.65 -19.49 -7.19
N VAL A 52 4.77 -19.57 -5.86
CA VAL A 52 3.64 -19.26 -4.97
C VAL A 52 3.17 -17.82 -5.12
N ILE A 53 4.08 -16.84 -5.03
CA ILE A 53 3.71 -15.43 -5.20
C ILE A 53 3.08 -15.19 -6.58
N ALA A 54 3.68 -15.73 -7.63
CA ALA A 54 3.18 -15.60 -9.00
C ALA A 54 1.74 -16.13 -9.13
N LYS A 55 1.47 -17.30 -8.56
CA LYS A 55 0.13 -17.90 -8.54
C LYS A 55 -0.88 -17.02 -7.79
N GLU A 56 -0.49 -16.50 -6.61
CA GLU A 56 -1.39 -15.73 -5.76
C GLU A 56 -1.71 -14.32 -6.32
N VAL A 57 -0.83 -13.78 -7.18
CA VAL A 57 -1.06 -12.47 -7.83
C VAL A 57 -1.49 -12.58 -9.28
N GLY A 58 -1.55 -13.80 -9.84
CA GLY A 58 -1.97 -14.04 -11.22
C GLY A 58 -0.96 -13.56 -12.27
N CYS A 59 0.32 -13.93 -12.12
CA CYS A 59 1.39 -13.60 -13.05
C CYS A 59 2.29 -14.82 -13.33
N LEU A 60 3.27 -14.66 -14.22
CA LEU A 60 4.31 -15.66 -14.45
C LEU A 60 5.40 -15.58 -13.36
N PRO A 61 6.00 -16.70 -12.94
CA PRO A 61 7.12 -16.67 -11.98
C PRO A 61 8.27 -15.76 -12.44
N SER A 62 8.55 -15.69 -13.74
CA SER A 62 9.59 -14.83 -14.30
C SER A 62 9.29 -13.33 -14.24
N GLU A 63 8.08 -12.93 -13.84
CA GLU A 63 7.66 -11.55 -13.66
C GLU A 63 7.83 -11.07 -12.22
N VAL A 64 8.01 -11.98 -11.26
CA VAL A 64 8.24 -11.65 -9.85
C VAL A 64 9.69 -11.27 -9.62
N ILE A 65 9.95 -10.12 -9.03
CA ILE A 65 11.27 -9.60 -8.64
C ILE A 65 11.20 -9.30 -7.14
N PHE A 66 11.97 -10.00 -6.32
CA PHE A 66 12.00 -9.75 -4.88
C PHE A 66 12.76 -8.48 -4.54
N THR A 67 12.19 -7.66 -3.68
CA THR A 67 12.73 -6.39 -3.19
C THR A 67 12.78 -6.40 -1.66
N ALA A 68 13.49 -5.45 -1.03
CA ALA A 68 13.54 -5.36 0.43
C ALA A 68 12.26 -4.72 1.04
N SER A 69 11.37 -4.15 0.23
CA SER A 69 10.11 -3.54 0.69
C SER A 69 9.19 -3.19 -0.48
N GLY A 70 7.94 -2.84 -0.20
CA GLY A 70 7.07 -2.19 -1.19
C GLY A 70 7.63 -0.85 -1.66
N THR A 71 8.30 -0.10 -0.78
CA THR A 71 8.96 1.17 -1.13
C THR A 71 10.06 0.96 -2.18
N GLU A 72 10.92 -0.08 -2.02
CA GLU A 72 11.92 -0.40 -3.04
C GLU A 72 11.24 -0.83 -4.35
N ALA A 73 10.18 -1.61 -4.30
CA ALA A 73 9.42 -2.02 -5.48
C ALA A 73 8.84 -0.80 -6.24
N ASN A 74 8.21 0.14 -5.52
CA ASN A 74 7.68 1.38 -6.07
C ASN A 74 8.76 2.25 -6.71
N ASN A 75 9.89 2.47 -6.02
CA ASN A 75 11.02 3.23 -6.56
C ASN A 75 11.59 2.57 -7.82
N THR A 76 11.76 1.24 -7.80
CA THR A 76 12.29 0.49 -8.96
C THR A 76 11.35 0.59 -10.15
N ALA A 77 10.04 0.45 -9.93
CA ALA A 77 9.04 0.58 -10.98
C ALA A 77 8.99 1.99 -11.56
N LEU A 78 8.77 3.00 -10.71
CA LEU A 78 8.57 4.38 -11.18
C LEU A 78 9.80 4.93 -11.88
N LYS A 79 10.97 4.84 -11.23
CA LYS A 79 12.24 5.34 -11.81
C LYS A 79 12.66 4.54 -13.03
N GLY A 80 12.54 3.20 -12.96
CA GLY A 80 12.93 2.34 -14.07
C GLY A 80 12.08 2.58 -15.33
N LEU A 81 10.75 2.69 -15.18
CA LEU A 81 9.86 2.99 -16.31
C LEU A 81 10.07 4.42 -16.84
N TYR A 82 10.32 5.39 -15.96
CA TYR A 82 10.69 6.74 -16.38
C TYR A 82 11.98 6.75 -17.19
N TRP A 83 13.05 6.11 -16.72
CA TRP A 83 14.33 6.07 -17.45
C TRP A 83 14.18 5.41 -18.81
N GLN A 84 13.43 4.30 -18.89
CA GLN A 84 13.11 3.65 -20.18
C GLN A 84 12.35 4.61 -21.13
N GLY A 85 11.41 5.38 -20.60
CA GLY A 85 10.64 6.38 -21.37
C GLY A 85 11.50 7.58 -21.78
N ARG A 86 12.32 8.09 -20.85
CA ARG A 86 13.24 9.20 -21.07
C ARG A 86 14.20 8.94 -22.25
N ASP A 87 14.71 7.72 -22.35
CA ASP A 87 15.60 7.33 -23.44
C ASP A 87 14.90 7.32 -24.82
N LYS A 88 13.56 7.37 -24.80
CA LYS A 88 12.69 7.55 -25.99
C LYS A 88 12.15 8.99 -26.12
N GLY A 89 12.67 9.93 -25.33
CA GLY A 89 12.27 11.34 -25.35
C GLY A 89 11.07 11.71 -24.48
N LYS A 90 10.48 10.74 -23.73
CA LYS A 90 9.33 10.96 -22.86
C LYS A 90 9.77 11.52 -21.50
N ARG A 91 9.13 12.57 -21.01
CA ARG A 91 9.54 13.29 -19.79
C ARG A 91 8.43 13.43 -18.75
N VAL A 92 7.19 13.10 -19.09
CA VAL A 92 6.04 13.26 -18.19
C VAL A 92 5.85 12.00 -17.36
N VAL A 93 5.75 12.17 -16.06
CA VAL A 93 5.36 11.14 -15.09
C VAL A 93 4.00 11.53 -14.53
N VAL A 94 3.01 10.68 -14.69
CA VAL A 94 1.64 10.90 -14.21
C VAL A 94 1.42 10.04 -12.97
N ILE A 95 0.99 10.65 -11.86
CA ILE A 95 0.69 9.93 -10.61
C ILE A 95 -0.68 10.34 -10.08
N SER A 96 -1.31 9.54 -9.24
CA SER A 96 -2.51 10.03 -8.54
C SER A 96 -2.15 11.00 -7.42
N ALA A 97 -3.01 11.97 -7.12
CA ALA A 97 -2.81 12.93 -6.04
C ALA A 97 -2.85 12.30 -4.64
N ILE A 98 -3.28 11.04 -4.53
CA ILE A 98 -3.44 10.31 -3.28
C ILE A 98 -2.44 9.16 -3.11
N GLU A 99 -1.33 9.19 -3.85
CA GLU A 99 -0.28 8.16 -3.75
C GLU A 99 0.38 8.14 -2.35
N HIS A 100 0.92 6.98 -2.00
CA HIS A 100 1.80 6.86 -0.84
C HIS A 100 3.14 7.59 -1.11
N HIS A 101 3.83 8.06 -0.06
CA HIS A 101 5.15 8.69 -0.15
C HIS A 101 6.18 7.85 -0.90
N ALA A 102 6.04 6.51 -0.94
CA ALA A 102 6.88 5.63 -1.76
C ALA A 102 6.75 5.87 -3.29
N ILE A 103 5.76 6.65 -3.74
CA ILE A 103 5.57 7.15 -5.10
C ILE A 103 5.76 8.67 -5.19
N LEU A 104 5.19 9.44 -4.24
CA LEU A 104 5.30 10.90 -4.24
C LEU A 104 6.76 11.37 -4.18
N ASP A 105 7.52 10.82 -3.23
CA ASP A 105 8.91 11.25 -3.01
C ASP A 105 9.83 10.86 -4.19
N PRO A 106 9.79 9.62 -4.75
CA PRO A 106 10.57 9.33 -5.94
C PRO A 106 10.11 10.09 -7.19
N ALA A 107 8.82 10.46 -7.30
CA ALA A 107 8.35 11.34 -8.37
C ALA A 107 8.95 12.76 -8.23
N HIS A 108 8.90 13.34 -7.05
CA HIS A 108 9.56 14.60 -6.75
C HIS A 108 11.09 14.54 -6.97
N TRP A 109 11.72 13.42 -6.58
CA TRP A 109 13.14 13.21 -6.87
C TRP A 109 13.43 13.24 -8.39
N LEU A 110 12.60 12.61 -9.21
CA LEU A 110 12.73 12.64 -10.67
C LEU A 110 12.56 14.06 -11.24
N GLU A 111 11.63 14.84 -10.68
CA GLU A 111 11.43 16.25 -11.04
C GLU A 111 12.71 17.05 -10.79
N VAL A 112 13.26 16.97 -9.58
CA VAL A 112 14.41 17.78 -9.16
C VAL A 112 15.72 17.36 -9.84
N HIS A 113 15.94 16.05 -10.04
CA HIS A 113 17.24 15.53 -10.46
C HIS A 113 17.30 15.04 -11.92
N GLU A 114 16.15 14.76 -12.53
CA GLU A 114 16.08 14.16 -13.88
C GLU A 114 15.27 15.02 -14.86
N ALA A 115 14.85 16.21 -14.44
CA ALA A 115 14.00 17.11 -15.23
C ALA A 115 12.70 16.44 -15.75
N ALA A 116 12.12 15.54 -14.95
CA ALA A 116 10.81 14.99 -15.21
C ALA A 116 9.73 16.06 -14.95
N GLU A 117 8.68 16.07 -15.73
CA GLU A 117 7.47 16.82 -15.41
C GLU A 117 6.49 15.92 -14.69
N ILE A 118 6.08 16.29 -13.48
CA ILE A 118 5.15 15.52 -12.66
C ILE A 118 3.74 16.10 -12.81
N ILE A 119 2.81 15.25 -13.26
CA ILE A 119 1.39 15.63 -13.36
C ILE A 119 0.60 14.75 -12.40
N GLN A 120 -0.15 15.38 -11.49
CA GLN A 120 -1.01 14.68 -10.55
C GLN A 120 -2.44 14.60 -11.12
N ILE A 121 -3.00 13.37 -11.15
CA ILE A 121 -4.41 13.14 -11.45
C ILE A 121 -5.21 13.55 -10.21
N PRO A 122 -6.14 14.51 -10.31
CA PRO A 122 -7.01 14.88 -9.21
C PRO A 122 -7.90 13.71 -8.76
N VAL A 123 -8.45 13.81 -7.56
CA VAL A 123 -9.50 12.91 -7.08
C VAL A 123 -10.76 13.69 -6.74
N ASN A 124 -11.91 13.01 -6.80
CA ASN A 124 -13.16 13.58 -6.34
C ASN A 124 -13.30 13.48 -4.80
N ALA A 125 -14.35 14.05 -4.24
CA ALA A 125 -14.64 14.04 -2.80
C ALA A 125 -14.80 12.62 -2.21
N ASN A 126 -15.01 11.60 -3.03
CA ASN A 126 -15.08 10.20 -2.63
C ASN A 126 -13.72 9.48 -2.72
N GLY A 127 -12.65 10.18 -3.07
CA GLY A 127 -11.29 9.64 -3.16
C GLY A 127 -11.01 8.81 -4.42
N VAL A 128 -11.82 8.91 -5.46
CA VAL A 128 -11.62 8.24 -6.75
C VAL A 128 -10.98 9.21 -7.72
N ILE A 129 -9.96 8.75 -8.47
CA ILE A 129 -9.26 9.56 -9.48
C ILE A 129 -10.22 10.07 -10.55
N ASP A 130 -9.90 11.26 -11.09
CA ASP A 130 -10.63 11.87 -12.20
C ASP A 130 -10.24 11.22 -13.53
N ILE A 131 -11.10 10.32 -13.97
CA ILE A 131 -10.94 9.57 -15.23
C ILE A 131 -11.06 10.48 -16.46
N GLU A 132 -11.86 11.53 -16.39
CA GLU A 132 -12.01 12.47 -17.50
C GLU A 132 -10.73 13.30 -17.69
N PHE A 133 -10.16 13.80 -16.59
CA PHE A 133 -8.84 14.46 -16.60
C PHE A 133 -7.77 13.56 -17.23
N LEU A 134 -7.68 12.29 -16.81
CA LEU A 134 -6.71 11.35 -17.36
C LEU A 134 -6.93 11.11 -18.85
N THR A 135 -8.18 10.96 -19.28
CA THR A 135 -8.54 10.76 -20.70
C THR A 135 -8.09 11.94 -21.56
N GLN A 136 -8.36 13.17 -21.11
CA GLN A 136 -7.94 14.39 -21.82
C GLN A 136 -6.41 14.53 -21.84
N LEU A 137 -5.75 14.24 -20.73
CA LEU A 137 -4.28 14.28 -20.64
C LEU A 137 -3.62 13.31 -21.62
N VAL A 138 -4.08 12.05 -21.66
CA VAL A 138 -3.53 11.05 -22.58
C VAL A 138 -3.84 11.42 -24.03
N ALA A 139 -5.01 11.93 -24.33
CA ALA A 139 -5.38 12.34 -25.70
C ALA A 139 -4.52 13.51 -26.21
N THR A 140 -4.07 14.41 -25.33
CA THR A 140 -3.33 15.62 -25.72
C THR A 140 -1.82 15.49 -25.59
N ARG A 141 -1.32 14.68 -24.65
CA ARG A 141 0.09 14.57 -24.26
C ARG A 141 0.61 13.14 -24.14
N GLY A 142 -0.12 12.15 -24.63
CA GLY A 142 0.22 10.73 -24.47
C GLY A 142 1.64 10.36 -24.94
N ASP A 143 2.11 11.01 -26.02
CA ASP A 143 3.46 10.79 -26.58
C ASP A 143 4.58 11.28 -25.63
N GLU A 144 4.29 12.19 -24.71
CA GLU A 144 5.24 12.73 -23.74
C GLU A 144 5.30 11.88 -22.46
N ILE A 145 4.27 11.04 -22.18
CA ILE A 145 4.13 10.31 -20.93
C ILE A 145 5.03 9.08 -20.92
N ALA A 146 5.95 9.02 -19.96
CA ALA A 146 6.84 7.89 -19.71
C ALA A 146 6.16 6.77 -18.89
N VAL A 147 5.38 7.15 -17.88
CA VAL A 147 4.71 6.23 -16.97
C VAL A 147 3.48 6.89 -16.31
N ILE A 148 2.44 6.09 -16.09
CA ILE A 148 1.30 6.43 -15.24
C ILE A 148 1.35 5.52 -14.02
N SER A 149 1.33 6.09 -12.79
CA SER A 149 1.29 5.34 -11.54
C SER A 149 0.05 5.70 -10.74
N VAL A 150 -0.80 4.72 -10.48
CA VAL A 150 -2.01 4.86 -9.68
C VAL A 150 -2.09 3.70 -8.69
N MET A 151 -2.12 3.99 -7.38
CA MET A 151 -2.27 2.96 -6.36
C MET A 151 -3.58 2.20 -6.54
N HIS A 152 -3.57 0.88 -6.29
CA HIS A 152 -4.78 0.07 -6.43
C HIS A 152 -5.82 0.40 -5.36
N ALA A 153 -5.37 0.67 -4.13
CA ALA A 153 -6.27 1.09 -3.05
C ALA A 153 -5.53 2.01 -2.08
N ASN A 154 -6.20 3.08 -1.66
CA ASN A 154 -5.61 4.07 -0.78
C ASN A 154 -5.43 3.53 0.65
N ASN A 155 -4.29 3.81 1.25
CA ASN A 155 -3.90 3.33 2.57
C ASN A 155 -4.57 4.08 3.73
N GLU A 156 -5.17 5.25 3.49
CA GLU A 156 -5.84 6.06 4.50
C GLU A 156 -7.35 5.85 4.50
N THR A 157 -7.99 5.93 3.34
CA THR A 157 -9.45 5.82 3.18
C THR A 157 -9.91 4.42 2.80
N GLY A 158 -9.01 3.61 2.26
CA GLY A 158 -9.32 2.28 1.74
C GLY A 158 -9.97 2.29 0.34
N VAL A 159 -10.19 3.45 -0.28
CA VAL A 159 -10.87 3.57 -1.56
C VAL A 159 -10.08 2.87 -2.67
N ILE A 160 -10.76 2.01 -3.42
CA ILE A 160 -10.20 1.25 -4.55
C ILE A 160 -10.27 2.10 -5.81
N GLN A 161 -9.17 2.13 -6.58
CA GLN A 161 -9.07 2.89 -7.81
C GLN A 161 -9.41 2.04 -9.04
N PRO A 162 -9.98 2.63 -10.10
CA PRO A 162 -10.42 1.93 -11.30
C PRO A 162 -9.25 1.61 -12.25
N ILE A 163 -8.30 0.77 -11.81
CA ILE A 163 -7.04 0.49 -12.54
C ILE A 163 -7.27 -0.07 -13.94
N ALA A 164 -8.26 -0.95 -14.11
CA ALA A 164 -8.58 -1.47 -15.45
C ALA A 164 -8.95 -0.34 -16.43
N LYS A 165 -9.67 0.70 -15.94
CA LYS A 165 -10.01 1.86 -16.76
C LYS A 165 -8.80 2.75 -17.04
N VAL A 166 -7.89 2.88 -16.07
CA VAL A 166 -6.60 3.57 -16.28
C VAL A 166 -5.81 2.89 -17.40
N VAL A 167 -5.70 1.56 -17.37
CA VAL A 167 -4.99 0.77 -18.39
C VAL A 167 -5.65 0.92 -19.77
N GLU A 168 -6.98 0.88 -19.84
CA GLU A 168 -7.73 1.10 -21.09
C GLU A 168 -7.41 2.46 -21.72
N ILE A 169 -7.40 3.53 -20.90
CA ILE A 169 -7.10 4.90 -21.36
C ILE A 169 -5.61 5.03 -21.74
N ALA A 170 -4.72 4.45 -20.96
CA ALA A 170 -3.28 4.54 -21.17
C ALA A 170 -2.82 3.88 -22.48
N GLY A 171 -3.52 2.84 -22.96
CA GLY A 171 -3.13 2.08 -24.15
C GLY A 171 -1.72 1.50 -24.00
N GLU A 172 -0.77 1.99 -24.81
CA GLU A 172 0.63 1.54 -24.79
C GLU A 172 1.52 2.27 -23.75
N ILE A 173 0.97 3.27 -23.04
CA ILE A 173 1.71 3.96 -21.99
C ILE A 173 1.87 3.01 -20.79
N PRO A 174 3.09 2.81 -20.25
CA PRO A 174 3.29 1.95 -19.09
C PRO A 174 2.48 2.41 -17.88
N VAL A 175 1.68 1.49 -17.32
CA VAL A 175 0.93 1.70 -16.06
C VAL A 175 1.57 0.89 -14.95
N HIS A 176 1.88 1.55 -13.84
CA HIS A 176 2.28 0.95 -12.57
C HIS A 176 1.13 1.08 -11.56
N THR A 177 0.97 0.09 -10.68
CA THR A 177 0.05 0.16 -9.54
C THR A 177 0.71 -0.30 -8.25
N ASP A 178 0.60 0.51 -7.18
CA ASP A 178 0.93 0.07 -5.83
C ASP A 178 -0.24 -0.74 -5.25
N ALA A 179 -0.06 -2.05 -5.13
CA ALA A 179 -1.05 -2.98 -4.60
C ALA A 179 -0.73 -3.42 -3.15
N ALA A 180 0.15 -2.71 -2.43
CA ALA A 180 0.56 -3.08 -1.06
C ALA A 180 -0.63 -3.22 -0.11
N GLN A 181 -1.66 -2.39 -0.25
CA GLN A 181 -2.84 -2.45 0.61
C GLN A 181 -3.91 -3.43 0.14
N SER A 182 -3.96 -3.77 -1.13
CA SER A 182 -5.03 -4.56 -1.72
C SER A 182 -4.70 -6.04 -1.90
N PHE A 183 -3.42 -6.39 -2.08
CA PHE A 183 -2.99 -7.79 -2.22
C PHE A 183 -3.52 -8.64 -1.07
N LYS A 184 -4.14 -9.78 -1.39
CA LYS A 184 -4.79 -10.73 -0.46
C LYS A 184 -5.98 -10.18 0.35
N LYS A 185 -6.38 -8.93 0.17
CA LYS A 185 -7.55 -8.35 0.86
C LYS A 185 -8.77 -8.25 -0.06
N VAL A 186 -8.53 -8.09 -1.36
CA VAL A 186 -9.56 -8.11 -2.42
C VAL A 186 -9.06 -8.95 -3.59
N PRO A 187 -9.95 -9.42 -4.49
CA PRO A 187 -9.53 -10.08 -5.72
C PRO A 187 -8.55 -9.21 -6.51
N LEU A 188 -7.41 -9.77 -6.87
CA LEU A 188 -6.36 -9.06 -7.57
C LEU A 188 -5.65 -10.04 -8.52
N SER A 189 -5.57 -9.68 -9.81
CA SER A 189 -4.84 -10.43 -10.82
C SER A 189 -4.03 -9.48 -11.69
N PHE A 190 -2.71 -9.66 -11.70
CA PHE A 190 -1.81 -8.86 -12.50
C PHE A 190 -2.11 -8.99 -14.00
N ALA A 191 -2.37 -10.21 -14.46
CA ALA A 191 -2.69 -10.47 -15.85
C ALA A 191 -4.01 -9.81 -16.28
N ASP A 192 -5.06 -9.90 -15.43
CA ASP A 192 -6.38 -9.36 -15.76
C ASP A 192 -6.40 -7.82 -15.70
N LEU A 193 -5.64 -7.21 -14.78
CA LEU A 193 -5.51 -5.76 -14.71
C LEU A 193 -4.74 -5.18 -15.90
N GLY A 194 -3.84 -5.95 -16.51
CA GLY A 194 -3.12 -5.51 -17.67
C GLY A 194 -2.11 -4.39 -17.41
N VAL A 195 -1.66 -4.18 -16.18
CA VAL A 195 -0.62 -3.20 -15.82
C VAL A 195 0.77 -3.68 -16.26
N TYR A 196 1.71 -2.76 -16.43
CA TYR A 196 3.12 -3.08 -16.75
C TYR A 196 3.90 -3.50 -15.51
N ALA A 197 3.58 -2.89 -14.36
CA ALA A 197 4.24 -3.17 -13.10
C ALA A 197 3.25 -3.08 -11.92
N MET A 198 3.49 -3.88 -10.86
CA MET A 198 2.70 -3.88 -9.64
C MET A 198 3.63 -4.10 -8.44
N SER A 199 3.47 -3.28 -7.41
CA SER A 199 4.27 -3.39 -6.18
C SER A 199 3.50 -4.08 -5.06
N LEU A 200 4.18 -4.98 -4.33
CA LEU A 200 3.64 -5.75 -3.21
C LEU A 200 4.52 -5.58 -1.97
N SER A 201 3.91 -5.68 -0.79
CA SER A 201 4.61 -5.62 0.51
C SER A 201 4.17 -6.75 1.43
N ALA A 202 5.11 -7.53 1.95
CA ALA A 202 4.80 -8.73 2.71
C ALA A 202 4.15 -8.44 4.06
N HIS A 203 4.61 -7.42 4.79
CA HIS A 203 4.11 -7.13 6.14
C HIS A 203 2.66 -6.62 6.17
N LYS A 204 2.08 -6.27 5.03
CA LYS A 204 0.66 -5.89 4.91
C LYS A 204 -0.25 -7.11 4.79
N VAL A 205 0.32 -8.30 4.58
CA VAL A 205 -0.41 -9.56 4.36
C VAL A 205 0.04 -10.67 5.33
N GLY A 206 0.56 -10.29 6.50
CA GLY A 206 1.01 -11.25 7.52
C GLY A 206 2.35 -11.91 7.21
N GLY A 207 3.14 -11.34 6.31
CA GLY A 207 4.53 -11.69 6.09
C GLY A 207 5.48 -10.84 6.94
N PRO A 208 6.80 -11.08 6.85
CA PRO A 208 7.79 -10.31 7.61
C PRO A 208 7.99 -8.90 7.05
N LEU A 209 8.49 -8.01 7.91
CA LEU A 209 9.10 -6.74 7.50
C LEU A 209 10.37 -7.01 6.66
N GLY A 210 10.78 -6.02 5.85
CA GLY A 210 12.04 -6.11 5.11
C GLY A 210 11.98 -6.99 3.86
N ILE A 211 10.80 -7.27 3.33
CA ILE A 211 10.59 -7.97 2.04
C ILE A 211 9.34 -7.45 1.32
N GLY A 212 9.45 -7.34 0.00
CA GLY A 212 8.38 -7.03 -0.93
C GLY A 212 8.63 -7.69 -2.28
N ALA A 213 7.82 -7.37 -3.26
CA ALA A 213 8.03 -7.81 -4.64
C ALA A 213 7.56 -6.73 -5.62
N LEU A 214 8.31 -6.57 -6.69
CA LEU A 214 7.88 -5.93 -7.92
C LEU A 214 7.45 -7.02 -8.89
N ILE A 215 6.21 -6.96 -9.33
CA ILE A 215 5.72 -7.76 -10.45
C ILE A 215 5.91 -6.90 -11.69
N LEU A 216 6.72 -7.35 -12.65
CA LEU A 216 7.05 -6.60 -13.86
C LEU A 216 6.88 -7.50 -15.08
N ARG A 217 6.06 -7.06 -16.04
CA ARG A 217 5.86 -7.81 -17.29
C ARG A 217 7.17 -8.33 -17.85
N ARG A 218 7.19 -9.57 -18.31
CA ARG A 218 8.43 -10.23 -18.76
C ARG A 218 9.12 -9.49 -19.91
N ALA A 219 8.36 -8.89 -20.80
CA ALA A 219 8.86 -8.15 -21.95
C ALA A 219 9.37 -6.72 -21.61
N VAL A 220 9.16 -6.25 -20.39
CA VAL A 220 9.59 -4.91 -19.96
C VAL A 220 11.00 -4.99 -19.37
N GLU A 221 11.91 -4.22 -19.95
CA GLU A 221 13.29 -4.05 -19.48
C GLU A 221 13.42 -2.64 -18.91
N ILE A 222 13.84 -2.53 -17.67
CA ILE A 222 14.08 -1.26 -16.98
C ILE A 222 15.51 -1.20 -16.44
N PRO A 223 16.14 -0.02 -16.40
CA PRO A 223 17.41 0.16 -15.73
C PRO A 223 17.34 -0.23 -14.25
N ALA A 224 18.39 -0.86 -13.74
CA ALA A 224 18.50 -1.24 -12.35
C ALA A 224 18.61 -0.02 -11.43
N LEU A 225 17.84 -0.04 -10.32
CA LEU A 225 18.04 0.92 -9.22
C LEU A 225 19.24 0.52 -8.35
N LEU A 226 19.43 -0.79 -8.11
CA LEU A 226 20.52 -1.35 -7.33
C LEU A 226 21.43 -2.19 -8.21
N HIS A 227 22.69 -1.74 -8.35
CA HIS A 227 23.70 -2.40 -9.17
C HIS A 227 24.51 -3.41 -8.36
N GLY A 228 24.98 -4.51 -8.99
CA GLY A 228 25.77 -5.56 -8.36
C GLY A 228 25.73 -6.87 -9.16
N GLY A 229 25.47 -8.00 -8.50
CA GLY A 229 25.57 -9.33 -9.11
C GLY A 229 24.37 -9.79 -9.97
N GLY A 230 23.40 -8.94 -10.28
CA GLY A 230 22.32 -9.21 -11.23
C GLY A 230 21.31 -10.29 -10.83
N GLN A 231 21.13 -10.57 -9.52
CA GLN A 231 20.37 -11.71 -9.00
C GLN A 231 18.91 -11.78 -9.47
N GLU A 232 18.22 -10.65 -9.49
CA GLU A 232 16.82 -10.55 -9.91
C GLU A 232 16.73 -9.90 -11.30
N ARG A 233 16.88 -10.71 -12.34
CA ARG A 233 16.78 -10.29 -13.76
C ARG A 233 17.67 -9.10 -14.15
N GLU A 234 18.81 -8.89 -13.46
CA GLU A 234 19.68 -7.71 -13.61
C GLU A 234 18.99 -6.37 -13.25
N ILE A 235 17.75 -6.41 -12.80
CA ILE A 235 16.95 -5.25 -12.38
C ILE A 235 17.20 -4.93 -10.91
N ARG A 236 17.41 -5.96 -10.07
CA ARG A 236 17.71 -5.79 -8.65
C ARG A 236 18.84 -6.72 -8.22
N SER A 237 19.94 -6.13 -7.83
CA SER A 237 21.13 -6.85 -7.36
C SER A 237 21.15 -7.00 -5.84
N GLY A 238 21.92 -7.96 -5.34
CA GLY A 238 22.14 -8.26 -3.92
C GLY A 238 21.69 -9.66 -3.55
N THR A 239 22.40 -10.28 -2.59
CA THR A 239 22.06 -11.60 -2.09
C THR A 239 20.62 -11.61 -1.54
N LEU A 240 19.85 -12.58 -2.01
CA LEU A 240 18.43 -12.67 -1.67
C LEU A 240 18.22 -13.13 -0.22
N ASN A 241 17.29 -12.50 0.48
CA ASN A 241 16.88 -12.86 1.83
C ASN A 241 15.94 -14.08 1.78
N ALA A 242 16.52 -15.28 1.64
CA ALA A 242 15.76 -16.51 1.51
C ALA A 242 14.75 -16.74 2.66
N PRO A 243 15.09 -16.53 3.95
CA PRO A 243 14.12 -16.63 5.04
C PRO A 243 12.89 -15.73 4.88
N ALA A 244 13.10 -14.46 4.53
CA ALA A 244 11.99 -13.51 4.35
C ALA A 244 11.14 -13.84 3.12
N ILE A 245 11.77 -14.29 2.02
CA ILE A 245 11.08 -14.67 0.78
C ILE A 245 10.15 -15.87 1.01
N VAL A 246 10.62 -16.93 1.68
CA VAL A 246 9.77 -18.09 1.95
C VAL A 246 8.63 -17.75 2.91
N ALA A 247 8.89 -16.89 3.89
CA ALA A 247 7.86 -16.40 4.80
C ALA A 247 6.81 -15.54 4.07
N PHE A 248 7.23 -14.68 3.15
CA PHE A 248 6.31 -13.93 2.30
C PHE A 248 5.41 -14.86 1.47
N ALA A 249 6.00 -15.87 0.83
CA ALA A 249 5.23 -16.86 0.08
C ALA A 249 4.24 -17.64 0.97
N ALA A 250 4.65 -18.03 2.18
CA ALA A 250 3.76 -18.69 3.13
C ALA A 250 2.60 -17.79 3.55
N ALA A 251 2.86 -16.52 3.86
CA ALA A 251 1.83 -15.54 4.17
C ALA A 251 0.86 -15.31 2.99
N ALA A 252 1.38 -15.17 1.77
CA ALA A 252 0.57 -14.99 0.57
C ALA A 252 -0.35 -16.19 0.29
N LYS A 253 0.11 -17.41 0.59
CA LYS A 253 -0.66 -18.65 0.43
C LYS A 253 -1.69 -18.86 1.54
N SER A 254 -1.47 -18.28 2.72
CA SER A 254 -2.37 -18.45 3.87
C SER A 254 -3.76 -17.89 3.59
N LYS A 255 -4.77 -18.52 4.17
CA LYS A 255 -6.18 -18.08 4.10
C LYS A 255 -6.62 -17.40 5.40
N TYR A 256 -5.69 -16.78 6.12
CA TYR A 256 -5.95 -16.18 7.42
C TYR A 256 -6.89 -14.95 7.36
N TYR A 257 -6.96 -14.26 6.21
CA TYR A 257 -7.77 -13.06 6.03
C TYR A 257 -9.14 -13.39 5.47
N ASP A 258 -10.19 -13.21 6.28
CA ASP A 258 -11.58 -13.32 5.86
C ASP A 258 -12.14 -11.93 5.57
N ALA A 259 -12.20 -11.55 4.30
CA ALA A 259 -12.68 -10.24 3.86
C ALA A 259 -14.12 -9.94 4.31
N LYS A 260 -15.01 -10.97 4.37
CA LYS A 260 -16.40 -10.82 4.80
C LYS A 260 -16.50 -10.52 6.28
N ASN A 261 -15.75 -11.25 7.11
CA ASN A 261 -15.70 -10.99 8.56
C ASN A 261 -15.13 -9.60 8.82
N VAL A 262 -14.00 -9.25 8.20
CA VAL A 262 -13.34 -7.96 8.41
C VAL A 262 -14.22 -6.78 7.95
N SER A 263 -14.94 -6.91 6.84
CA SER A 263 -15.90 -5.89 6.41
C SER A 263 -17.07 -5.76 7.39
N GLY A 264 -17.55 -6.86 7.97
CA GLY A 264 -18.57 -6.84 9.02
C GLY A 264 -18.12 -6.07 10.27
N LEU A 265 -16.85 -6.25 10.69
CA LEU A 265 -16.27 -5.49 11.82
C LEU A 265 -16.20 -3.99 11.51
N ARG A 266 -15.71 -3.62 10.33
CA ARG A 266 -15.69 -2.23 9.86
C ARG A 266 -17.08 -1.60 9.85
N ASP A 267 -18.06 -2.30 9.29
CA ASP A 267 -19.42 -1.78 9.15
C ASP A 267 -20.10 -1.65 10.51
N SER A 268 -19.87 -2.59 11.44
CA SER A 268 -20.31 -2.50 12.83
C SER A 268 -19.69 -1.30 13.56
N PHE A 269 -18.38 -1.06 13.33
CA PHE A 269 -17.69 0.11 13.88
C PHE A 269 -18.30 1.42 13.35
N ILE A 270 -18.51 1.53 12.02
CA ILE A 270 -19.13 2.72 11.41
C ILE A 270 -20.53 2.95 11.99
N ALA A 271 -21.37 1.92 12.05
CA ALA A 271 -22.71 2.04 12.59
C ALA A 271 -22.69 2.48 14.06
N GLY A 272 -21.80 1.91 14.87
CA GLY A 272 -21.64 2.27 16.27
C GLY A 272 -21.23 3.72 16.49
N ILE A 273 -20.16 4.18 15.76
CA ILE A 273 -19.67 5.55 15.94
C ILE A 273 -20.64 6.59 15.38
N THR A 274 -21.31 6.34 14.27
CA THR A 274 -22.29 7.28 13.71
C THR A 274 -23.55 7.38 14.58
N SER A 275 -23.91 6.32 15.29
CA SER A 275 -25.00 6.36 16.28
C SER A 275 -24.61 7.15 17.54
N ALA A 276 -23.37 6.98 18.03
CA ALA A 276 -22.88 7.62 19.24
C ALA A 276 -22.45 9.09 19.01
N LEU A 277 -21.98 9.42 17.84
CA LEU A 277 -21.41 10.71 17.42
C LEU A 277 -21.95 11.08 16.02
N PRO A 278 -23.18 11.59 15.91
CA PRO A 278 -23.83 11.84 14.60
C PRO A 278 -23.12 12.84 13.70
N GLU A 279 -22.24 13.67 14.25
CA GLU A 279 -21.49 14.71 13.54
C GLU A 279 -20.21 14.21 12.86
N VAL A 280 -19.81 12.95 13.04
CA VAL A 280 -18.60 12.41 12.41
C VAL A 280 -18.77 12.25 10.91
N ILE A 281 -17.66 12.38 10.19
CA ILE A 281 -17.63 12.22 8.74
C ILE A 281 -16.82 10.97 8.40
N ILE A 282 -17.44 10.04 7.69
CA ILE A 282 -16.74 8.84 7.17
C ILE A 282 -16.22 9.15 5.79
N ASN A 283 -14.89 9.23 5.64
CA ASN A 283 -14.26 9.60 4.39
C ASN A 283 -14.23 8.43 3.39
N GLY A 284 -14.59 8.70 2.13
CA GLY A 284 -14.62 7.69 1.06
C GLY A 284 -15.72 6.63 1.18
N VAL A 285 -16.77 6.87 1.99
CA VAL A 285 -17.82 5.87 2.29
C VAL A 285 -18.64 5.43 1.08
N GLN A 286 -18.76 6.29 0.07
CA GLN A 286 -19.59 6.03 -1.13
C GLN A 286 -18.86 5.31 -2.26
N SER A 287 -17.57 5.01 -2.07
CA SER A 287 -16.74 4.33 -3.06
C SER A 287 -16.53 2.87 -2.71
N ASP A 288 -16.18 2.06 -3.70
CA ASP A 288 -15.64 0.73 -3.47
C ASP A 288 -14.38 0.86 -2.62
N ARG A 289 -14.27 0.03 -1.58
CA ARG A 289 -13.19 0.14 -0.61
C ARG A 289 -12.75 -1.20 -0.03
N LEU A 290 -11.53 -1.21 0.48
CA LEU A 290 -10.96 -2.34 1.19
C LEU A 290 -11.84 -2.75 2.39
N PRO A 291 -11.93 -4.04 2.70
CA PRO A 291 -12.78 -4.54 3.78
C PRO A 291 -12.47 -3.92 5.15
N GLY A 292 -11.19 -3.67 5.46
CA GLY A 292 -10.76 -3.38 6.81
C GLY A 292 -10.37 -1.93 7.11
N ILE A 293 -10.49 -0.98 6.19
CA ILE A 293 -10.04 0.40 6.42
C ILE A 293 -11.24 1.34 6.54
N VAL A 294 -11.19 2.23 7.53
CA VAL A 294 -12.10 3.36 7.68
C VAL A 294 -11.31 4.59 8.15
N ASN A 295 -11.55 5.72 7.49
CA ASN A 295 -11.04 7.02 7.87
C ASN A 295 -12.21 7.87 8.38
N VAL A 296 -12.04 8.47 9.56
CA VAL A 296 -13.11 9.20 10.25
C VAL A 296 -12.60 10.57 10.65
N THR A 297 -13.30 11.62 10.23
CA THR A 297 -13.09 12.98 10.71
C THR A 297 -13.97 13.26 11.93
N PHE A 298 -13.39 13.79 13.00
CA PHE A 298 -14.04 14.18 14.24
C PHE A 298 -14.00 15.71 14.40
N PRO A 299 -15.02 16.45 13.95
CA PRO A 299 -14.99 17.91 13.93
C PRO A 299 -14.70 18.53 15.30
N GLY A 300 -13.84 19.54 15.31
CA GLY A 300 -13.47 20.28 16.53
C GLY A 300 -12.36 19.63 17.37
N THR A 301 -11.66 18.63 16.83
CA THR A 301 -10.54 17.95 17.51
C THR A 301 -9.23 18.10 16.74
N GLN A 302 -8.14 17.61 17.33
CA GLN A 302 -6.83 17.44 16.68
C GLN A 302 -6.44 15.96 16.70
N SER A 303 -6.01 15.42 15.56
CA SER A 303 -5.69 13.98 15.40
C SER A 303 -4.61 13.50 16.37
N ASP A 304 -3.61 14.33 16.67
CA ASP A 304 -2.55 14.00 17.63
C ASP A 304 -3.09 13.82 19.05
N THR A 305 -3.93 14.75 19.47
CA THR A 305 -4.59 14.67 20.77
C THR A 305 -5.47 13.42 20.84
N LEU A 306 -6.23 13.14 19.78
CA LEU A 306 -7.05 11.95 19.71
C LEU A 306 -6.22 10.67 19.76
N LEU A 307 -5.09 10.62 19.03
CA LEU A 307 -4.19 9.47 19.01
C LEU A 307 -3.66 9.16 20.42
N LEU A 308 -3.19 10.19 21.14
CA LEU A 308 -2.73 10.05 22.52
C LEU A 308 -3.83 9.59 23.47
N LEU A 309 -5.05 10.11 23.30
CA LEU A 309 -6.20 9.72 24.12
C LEU A 309 -6.64 8.28 23.83
N MET A 310 -6.60 7.84 22.57
CA MET A 310 -6.89 6.44 22.18
C MET A 310 -5.82 5.49 22.72
N ASP A 311 -4.53 5.85 22.62
CA ASP A 311 -3.43 5.05 23.18
C ASP A 311 -3.56 4.89 24.72
N ALA A 312 -3.96 5.96 25.42
CA ALA A 312 -4.27 5.90 26.85
C ALA A 312 -5.43 4.96 27.19
N GLN A 313 -6.30 4.63 26.24
CA GLN A 313 -7.34 3.59 26.35
C GLN A 313 -6.85 2.22 25.85
N HIS A 314 -5.55 2.07 25.56
CA HIS A 314 -4.95 0.86 25.00
C HIS A 314 -5.49 0.48 23.61
N ILE A 315 -5.88 1.46 22.79
CA ILE A 315 -6.33 1.26 21.41
C ILE A 315 -5.33 1.90 20.47
N SER A 316 -4.68 1.07 19.66
CA SER A 316 -3.77 1.51 18.61
C SER A 316 -4.54 1.84 17.33
N CYS A 317 -4.47 3.08 16.87
CA CYS A 317 -4.98 3.57 15.60
C CYS A 317 -3.96 4.52 14.96
N SER A 318 -4.29 5.20 13.84
CA SER A 318 -3.35 6.06 13.11
C SER A 318 -4.01 7.36 12.69
N THR A 319 -3.22 8.42 12.47
CA THR A 319 -3.67 9.65 11.80
C THR A 319 -3.83 9.46 10.27
N GLY A 320 -3.33 8.35 9.73
CA GLY A 320 -3.33 8.08 8.28
C GLY A 320 -2.11 8.64 7.57
N SER A 321 -1.75 9.88 7.82
CA SER A 321 -0.54 10.51 7.28
C SER A 321 0.72 9.98 7.98
N ALA A 322 1.81 9.78 7.21
CA ALA A 322 3.11 9.49 7.79
C ALA A 322 3.67 10.73 8.48
N CYS A 323 4.10 10.60 9.75
CA CYS A 323 4.77 11.69 10.46
C CYS A 323 6.13 11.95 9.81
N SER A 324 6.31 13.08 9.13
CA SER A 324 7.61 13.56 8.72
C SER A 324 8.27 14.27 9.93
N ALA A 325 9.28 13.66 10.50
CA ALA A 325 10.15 14.26 11.54
C ALA A 325 9.42 14.89 12.76
N GLY A 326 8.25 14.34 13.16
CA GLY A 326 7.54 14.81 14.37
C GLY A 326 6.65 16.05 14.17
N VAL A 327 6.48 16.52 12.94
CA VAL A 327 5.49 17.55 12.61
C VAL A 327 4.29 16.86 11.96
N HIS A 328 3.10 17.05 12.54
CA HIS A 328 1.87 16.53 11.97
C HIS A 328 1.37 17.46 10.86
N GLU A 329 1.57 17.00 9.63
CA GLU A 329 0.98 17.66 8.47
C GLU A 329 -0.43 17.09 8.21
N ALA A 330 -1.32 17.95 7.70
CA ALA A 330 -2.63 17.51 7.26
C ALA A 330 -2.50 16.44 6.18
N SER A 331 -3.34 15.41 6.21
CA SER A 331 -3.32 14.35 5.20
C SER A 331 -3.48 14.92 3.80
N HIS A 332 -2.46 14.75 2.95
CA HIS A 332 -2.52 15.14 1.54
C HIS A 332 -3.67 14.42 0.80
N VAL A 333 -4.03 13.21 1.23
CA VAL A 333 -5.16 12.44 0.67
C VAL A 333 -6.46 13.17 0.94
N LEU A 334 -6.72 13.58 2.18
CA LEU A 334 -7.95 14.28 2.55
C LEU A 334 -8.00 15.69 1.92
N LEU A 335 -6.85 16.39 1.84
CA LEU A 335 -6.76 17.66 1.13
C LEU A 335 -7.09 17.49 -0.37
N ALA A 336 -6.54 16.46 -1.02
CA ALA A 336 -6.86 16.14 -2.42
C ALA A 336 -8.35 15.81 -2.63
N MET A 337 -9.01 15.23 -1.63
CA MET A 337 -10.46 14.96 -1.62
C MET A 337 -11.32 16.21 -1.38
N GLY A 338 -10.69 17.38 -1.15
CA GLY A 338 -11.38 18.67 -0.95
C GLY A 338 -11.69 19.01 0.50
N HIS A 339 -11.14 18.27 1.48
CA HIS A 339 -11.26 18.66 2.88
C HIS A 339 -10.42 19.90 3.18
N SER A 340 -10.88 20.74 4.11
CA SER A 340 -10.05 21.80 4.67
C SER A 340 -8.91 21.22 5.51
N GLU A 341 -7.84 21.98 5.68
CA GLU A 341 -6.70 21.58 6.53
C GLU A 341 -7.15 21.22 7.95
N VAL A 342 -8.03 22.04 8.55
CA VAL A 342 -8.61 21.78 9.87
C VAL A 342 -9.36 20.44 9.92
N SER A 343 -10.14 20.14 8.88
CA SER A 343 -10.88 18.88 8.79
C SER A 343 -9.94 17.69 8.63
N ALA A 344 -8.91 17.81 7.78
CA ALA A 344 -7.92 16.77 7.57
C ALA A 344 -7.11 16.48 8.85
N GLN A 345 -6.74 17.51 9.62
CA GLN A 345 -6.07 17.40 10.93
C GLN A 345 -6.95 16.86 12.05
N SER A 346 -8.25 16.72 11.83
CA SER A 346 -9.21 16.16 12.81
C SER A 346 -9.57 14.70 12.52
N SER A 347 -8.75 13.98 11.74
CA SER A 347 -9.10 12.66 11.22
C SER A 347 -8.22 11.55 11.80
N LEU A 348 -8.84 10.39 12.08
CA LEU A 348 -8.15 9.15 12.43
C LEU A 348 -8.49 8.05 11.43
N ARG A 349 -7.51 7.19 11.17
CA ARG A 349 -7.70 5.93 10.46
C ARG A 349 -7.78 4.79 11.46
N PHE A 350 -8.80 3.96 11.32
CA PHE A 350 -8.91 2.66 11.97
C PHE A 350 -8.79 1.57 10.91
N SER A 351 -8.06 0.52 11.21
CA SER A 351 -7.93 -0.57 10.26
C SER A 351 -7.97 -1.92 10.95
N PHE A 352 -8.92 -2.73 10.52
CA PHE A 352 -9.23 -4.06 11.02
C PHE A 352 -8.49 -5.12 10.22
N GLY A 353 -8.12 -6.21 10.88
CA GLY A 353 -7.44 -7.35 10.27
C GLY A 353 -7.98 -8.69 10.77
N ALA A 354 -7.28 -9.76 10.43
CA ALA A 354 -7.70 -11.13 10.77
C ALA A 354 -7.77 -11.40 12.28
N THR A 355 -7.05 -10.64 13.09
CA THR A 355 -7.03 -10.80 14.56
C THR A 355 -8.02 -9.88 15.27
N SER A 356 -8.68 -8.96 14.55
CA SER A 356 -9.70 -8.07 15.13
C SER A 356 -10.98 -8.83 15.43
N THR A 357 -11.67 -8.44 16.51
CA THR A 357 -12.89 -9.09 17.01
C THR A 357 -14.03 -8.08 17.17
N HIS A 358 -15.27 -8.57 17.29
CA HIS A 358 -16.42 -7.72 17.65
C HIS A 358 -16.24 -7.06 19.02
N ALA A 359 -15.63 -7.74 19.99
CA ALA A 359 -15.34 -7.16 21.29
C ALA A 359 -14.39 -5.95 21.20
N ASP A 360 -13.41 -5.97 20.28
CA ASP A 360 -12.52 -4.83 20.02
C ASP A 360 -13.30 -3.65 19.45
N VAL A 361 -14.23 -3.93 18.53
CA VAL A 361 -15.13 -2.93 17.93
C VAL A 361 -16.02 -2.31 18.99
N ASP A 362 -16.72 -3.12 19.79
CA ASP A 362 -17.65 -2.68 20.84
C ASP A 362 -16.92 -1.80 21.86
N PHE A 363 -15.74 -2.21 22.29
CA PHE A 363 -14.94 -1.42 23.22
C PHE A 363 -14.49 -0.10 22.59
N ALA A 364 -13.96 -0.09 21.36
CA ALA A 364 -13.54 1.13 20.69
C ALA A 364 -14.71 2.13 20.53
N VAL A 365 -15.89 1.65 20.12
CA VAL A 365 -17.11 2.47 20.03
C VAL A 365 -17.52 3.04 21.39
N SER A 366 -17.41 2.25 22.47
CA SER A 366 -17.84 2.66 23.81
C SER A 366 -16.99 3.79 24.41
N VAL A 367 -15.68 3.86 24.08
CA VAL A 367 -14.76 4.88 24.64
C VAL A 367 -14.65 6.14 23.79
N LEU A 368 -14.97 6.05 22.48
CA LEU A 368 -14.82 7.19 21.56
C LEU A 368 -15.58 8.45 21.98
N PRO A 369 -16.83 8.42 22.48
CA PRO A 369 -17.53 9.64 22.90
C PRO A 369 -16.76 10.43 23.97
N ASP A 370 -16.22 9.76 25.00
CA ASP A 370 -15.41 10.42 26.05
C ASP A 370 -14.09 10.95 25.47
N VAL A 371 -13.41 10.19 24.64
CA VAL A 371 -12.19 10.62 23.94
C VAL A 371 -12.44 11.89 23.11
N ILE A 372 -13.54 11.96 22.37
CA ILE A 372 -13.88 13.12 21.54
C ILE A 372 -14.22 14.35 22.39
N ILE A 373 -14.98 14.19 23.48
CA ILE A 373 -15.29 15.27 24.42
C ILE A 373 -13.98 15.85 24.99
N ARG A 374 -13.07 15.00 25.45
CA ARG A 374 -11.76 15.42 25.98
C ARG A 374 -10.88 16.05 24.91
N GLY A 375 -10.87 15.50 23.69
CA GLY A 375 -10.13 16.04 22.56
C GLY A 375 -10.59 17.46 22.17
N ARG A 376 -11.91 17.71 22.18
CA ARG A 376 -12.48 19.05 21.96
C ARG A 376 -12.10 20.03 23.06
N ALA A 377 -12.16 19.60 24.34
CA ALA A 377 -11.79 20.44 25.46
C ALA A 377 -10.30 20.85 25.39
N ALA A 378 -9.42 19.95 25.01
CA ALA A 378 -7.98 20.23 24.82
C ALA A 378 -7.70 21.19 23.65
N ASN A 379 -8.53 21.21 22.63
CA ASN A 379 -8.36 22.11 21.48
C ASN A 379 -8.86 23.55 21.74
N LEU A 380 -9.58 23.77 22.83
CA LEU A 380 -10.07 25.08 23.27
C LEU A 380 -9.14 25.77 24.28
N SER A 381 -8.16 25.05 24.81
CA SER A 381 -7.15 25.54 25.76
C SER A 381 -5.86 25.95 25.06
#